data_35c42a8b9a30af52cd6e80cdf88afb4b
#
_entry.id   35c42a8b9a30af52cd6e80cdf88afb4b
#
_cell.length_a   1.000
_cell.length_b   1.000
_cell.length_c   1.000
_cell.angle_alpha   90.00
_cell.angle_beta   90.00
_cell.angle_gamma   90.00
#
_symmetry.space_group_name_H-M   'P 1'
#
loop_
_entity.id
_entity.type
_entity.pdbx_description
1 polymer ?
#
loop_
_entity_poly.entity_id
_entity_poly.type
_entity_poly.pdbx_seq_one_letter_code
_entity_poly.pdbx_strand_id
1 'polypeptide(L)'
;MSFFNARRTALGVIAILVLAVFAGPALAARTLDTAYGKVEIDGTPERVVTLYEGALDTAVALGSKPVAAVATRGGDSVAHYMQERVPGIAIVGTARETNIEAVVAQRPDVILASSNLSEPQYRLLSKIAPTVVPKRSYFAPDAWQNETRLFARALGREDKAEQLIQAFDERAEKISAEVPAGTEATLARWMPQGPLVMSSKIFAGRVLAAAGFESPEHGDIADDRPHSDPLSLENLDRIDSDWLFLATLNADGESALAKARTSPAFERLDVVQRDQVVPVDGQLWTSASGPLAAQAILDDIARALGIASQP
;
A
#
# COMPACT_ATOMS: atom_id res chain seq x y z
N MET A 1 -67.72 -53.84 24.90
CA MET A 1 -68.10 -52.41 24.77
C MET A 1 -67.18 -51.66 25.71
N SER A 2 -66.26 -50.78 25.38
CA SER A 2 -66.22 -49.73 24.40
C SER A 2 -64.79 -49.44 24.05
N PHE A 3 -64.43 -49.46 22.80
CA PHE A 3 -63.21 -48.85 22.25
C PHE A 3 -63.47 -47.34 22.09
N PHE A 4 -62.62 -46.46 22.63
CA PHE A 4 -62.37 -45.11 22.14
C PHE A 4 -61.39 -44.39 23.07
N ASN A 5 -60.17 -44.10 22.65
CA ASN A 5 -59.34 -42.89 22.85
C ASN A 5 -57.83 -43.20 22.88
N ALA A 6 -57.31 -43.41 21.72
CA ALA A 6 -55.85 -43.38 21.52
C ALA A 6 -55.53 -42.71 20.17
N ARG A 7 -55.73 -41.40 20.03
CA ARG A 7 -55.37 -40.64 18.81
C ARG A 7 -55.29 -39.14 18.98
N ARG A 8 -54.74 -38.62 20.10
CA ARG A 8 -54.58 -37.16 20.26
C ARG A 8 -53.27 -36.65 20.89
N THR A 9 -52.22 -37.45 20.99
CA THR A 9 -50.96 -37.03 21.61
C THR A 9 -49.71 -37.10 20.70
N ALA A 10 -49.87 -37.23 19.39
CA ALA A 10 -48.72 -37.36 18.47
C ALA A 10 -48.45 -36.14 17.59
N LEU A 11 -49.18 -35.02 17.72
CA LEU A 11 -48.97 -33.82 16.87
C LEU A 11 -48.32 -32.61 17.58
N GLY A 12 -47.96 -32.75 18.85
CA GLY A 12 -47.40 -31.62 19.65
C GLY A 12 -45.87 -31.51 19.72
N VAL A 13 -45.10 -32.50 19.21
CA VAL A 13 -43.63 -32.57 19.42
C VAL A 13 -42.83 -32.20 18.17
N ILE A 14 -43.42 -32.08 16.99
CA ILE A 14 -42.71 -31.79 15.74
C ILE A 14 -42.54 -30.28 15.47
N ALA A 15 -43.26 -29.40 16.17
CA ALA A 15 -43.23 -27.94 15.92
C ALA A 15 -42.09 -27.18 16.62
N ILE A 16 -41.28 -27.79 17.51
CA ILE A 16 -40.24 -27.12 18.27
C ILE A 16 -38.82 -27.34 17.67
N LEU A 17 -38.65 -28.21 16.70
CA LEU A 17 -37.30 -28.56 16.18
C LEU A 17 -36.90 -27.83 14.90
N VAL A 18 -37.63 -26.82 14.41
CA VAL A 18 -37.30 -26.10 13.15
C VAL A 18 -36.77 -24.68 13.37
N LEU A 19 -36.71 -24.18 14.60
CA LEU A 19 -36.26 -22.80 14.87
C LEU A 19 -34.75 -22.65 15.30
N ALA A 20 -33.93 -23.72 15.24
CA ALA A 20 -32.55 -23.71 15.73
C ALA A 20 -31.47 -23.68 14.64
N VAL A 21 -31.75 -23.38 13.37
CA VAL A 21 -30.78 -23.54 12.27
C VAL A 21 -30.37 -22.24 11.57
N PHE A 22 -30.69 -21.05 12.09
CA PHE A 22 -30.20 -19.79 11.51
C PHE A 22 -29.44 -18.90 12.53
N ALA A 23 -28.71 -19.48 13.46
CA ALA A 23 -27.61 -18.79 14.07
C ALA A 23 -26.37 -19.02 13.18
N GLY A 24 -26.25 -18.28 12.08
CA GLY A 24 -24.96 -18.13 11.41
C GLY A 24 -23.91 -17.71 12.45
N PRO A 25 -22.64 -18.09 12.30
CA PRO A 25 -21.62 -17.66 13.24
C PRO A 25 -21.68 -16.13 13.33
N ALA A 26 -22.14 -15.61 14.46
CA ALA A 26 -21.95 -14.21 14.79
C ALA A 26 -20.44 -14.01 14.79
N LEU A 27 -19.88 -13.40 13.72
CA LEU A 27 -18.48 -12.99 13.70
C LEU A 27 -18.29 -12.07 14.90
N ALA A 28 -17.53 -12.53 15.89
CA ALA A 28 -17.27 -11.79 17.12
C ALA A 28 -16.67 -10.42 16.77
N ALA A 29 -17.08 -9.39 17.48
CA ALA A 29 -16.47 -8.07 17.40
C ALA A 29 -14.95 -8.19 17.56
N ARG A 30 -14.20 -7.53 16.69
CA ARG A 30 -12.72 -7.51 16.73
C ARG A 30 -12.27 -6.19 17.32
N THR A 31 -11.44 -6.26 18.35
CA THR A 31 -10.81 -5.07 18.94
C THR A 31 -9.40 -4.92 18.38
N LEU A 32 -9.12 -3.75 17.79
CA LEU A 32 -7.85 -3.38 17.19
C LEU A 32 -7.15 -2.32 18.05
N ASP A 33 -5.85 -2.47 18.25
CA ASP A 33 -5.01 -1.49 18.93
C ASP A 33 -4.39 -0.54 17.89
N THR A 34 -4.88 0.71 17.84
CA THR A 34 -4.53 1.71 16.83
C THR A 34 -3.76 2.89 17.44
N ALA A 35 -3.32 3.82 16.60
CA ALA A 35 -2.62 5.04 17.04
C ALA A 35 -3.44 5.89 18.02
N TYR A 36 -4.77 5.86 17.91
CA TYR A 36 -5.69 6.66 18.73
C TYR A 36 -6.49 5.81 19.73
N GLY A 37 -5.96 4.63 20.08
CA GLY A 37 -6.60 3.74 21.05
C GLY A 37 -7.27 2.53 20.41
N LYS A 38 -8.16 1.90 21.15
CA LYS A 38 -8.86 0.70 20.71
C LYS A 38 -10.03 1.04 19.80
N VAL A 39 -10.13 0.33 18.68
CA VAL A 39 -11.24 0.42 17.72
C VAL A 39 -11.93 -0.94 17.65
N GLU A 40 -13.24 -0.96 17.80
CA GLU A 40 -14.05 -2.16 17.66
C GLU A 40 -14.69 -2.20 16.27
N ILE A 41 -14.66 -3.38 15.64
CA ILE A 41 -15.26 -3.64 14.33
C ILE A 41 -16.15 -4.85 14.45
N ASP A 42 -17.43 -4.65 14.18
CA ASP A 42 -18.44 -5.71 14.17
C ASP A 42 -18.52 -6.36 12.78
N GLY A 43 -18.65 -7.68 12.75
CA GLY A 43 -18.85 -8.42 11.51
C GLY A 43 -17.71 -8.25 10.50
N THR A 44 -18.00 -8.41 9.20
CA THR A 44 -17.07 -8.18 8.10
C THR A 44 -17.47 -6.88 7.39
N PRO A 45 -16.60 -5.86 7.34
CA PRO A 45 -16.89 -4.62 6.63
C PRO A 45 -17.11 -4.85 5.13
N GLU A 46 -18.17 -4.26 4.57
CA GLU A 46 -18.50 -4.32 3.15
C GLU A 46 -18.25 -2.97 2.46
N ARG A 47 -18.39 -1.86 3.19
CA ARG A 47 -18.22 -0.50 2.68
C ARG A 47 -16.96 0.14 3.21
N VAL A 48 -15.85 -0.26 2.64
CA VAL A 48 -14.52 0.20 3.03
C VAL A 48 -14.18 1.52 2.33
N VAL A 49 -13.80 2.53 3.09
CA VAL A 49 -13.20 3.76 2.57
C VAL A 49 -11.72 3.80 2.94
N THR A 50 -10.86 4.11 1.98
CA THR A 50 -9.40 4.17 2.16
C THR A 50 -8.89 5.60 1.96
N LEU A 51 -8.08 6.09 2.90
CA LEU A 51 -7.65 7.49 2.92
C LEU A 51 -6.17 7.68 2.63
N TYR A 52 -5.51 6.69 2.04
CA TYR A 52 -4.18 6.80 1.43
C TYR A 52 -3.89 5.56 0.57
N GLU A 53 -2.81 5.62 -0.23
CA GLU A 53 -2.48 4.63 -1.26
C GLU A 53 -2.27 3.23 -0.67
N GLY A 54 -1.53 3.10 0.43
CA GLY A 54 -1.25 1.80 1.07
C GLY A 54 -2.48 1.12 1.68
N ALA A 55 -3.48 1.91 2.14
CA ALA A 55 -4.74 1.33 2.60
C ALA A 55 -5.57 0.77 1.44
N LEU A 56 -5.59 1.46 0.30
CA LEU A 56 -6.27 0.98 -0.91
C LEU A 56 -5.61 -0.30 -1.42
N ASP A 57 -4.29 -0.28 -1.58
CA ASP A 57 -3.49 -1.42 -2.02
C ASP A 57 -3.78 -2.65 -1.16
N THR A 58 -3.61 -2.49 0.16
CA THR A 58 -3.81 -3.58 1.12
C THR A 58 -5.25 -4.10 1.12
N ALA A 59 -6.26 -3.22 1.11
CA ALA A 59 -7.66 -3.65 1.09
C ALA A 59 -7.98 -4.49 -0.16
N VAL A 60 -7.49 -4.06 -1.33
CA VAL A 60 -7.68 -4.79 -2.59
C VAL A 60 -6.89 -6.10 -2.60
N ALA A 61 -5.64 -6.11 -2.13
CA ALA A 61 -4.83 -7.32 -2.00
C ALA A 61 -5.50 -8.39 -1.12
N LEU A 62 -6.18 -7.95 -0.06
CA LEU A 62 -6.95 -8.80 0.85
C LEU A 62 -8.29 -9.26 0.27
N GLY A 63 -8.63 -8.86 -0.96
CA GLY A 63 -9.88 -9.23 -1.63
C GLY A 63 -11.09 -8.38 -1.24
N SER A 64 -10.88 -7.25 -0.55
CA SER A 64 -11.94 -6.27 -0.33
C SER A 64 -12.19 -5.44 -1.60
N LYS A 65 -13.39 -4.86 -1.71
CA LYS A 65 -13.77 -3.93 -2.78
C LYS A 65 -14.09 -2.56 -2.18
N PRO A 66 -13.06 -1.71 -1.93
CA PRO A 66 -13.30 -0.39 -1.38
C PRO A 66 -14.28 0.42 -2.23
N VAL A 67 -15.21 1.14 -1.56
CA VAL A 67 -16.21 1.98 -2.23
C VAL A 67 -15.66 3.36 -2.58
N ALA A 68 -14.60 3.79 -1.88
CA ALA A 68 -13.94 5.06 -2.14
C ALA A 68 -12.47 5.07 -1.70
N ALA A 69 -11.70 5.92 -2.34
CA ALA A 69 -10.30 6.18 -2.03
C ALA A 69 -9.97 7.67 -2.21
N VAL A 70 -8.79 8.07 -1.76
CA VAL A 70 -8.22 9.37 -2.12
C VAL A 70 -7.46 9.28 -3.45
N ALA A 71 -7.34 10.40 -4.15
CA ALA A 71 -6.45 10.51 -5.30
C ALA A 71 -4.99 10.39 -4.85
N THR A 72 -4.18 9.71 -5.66
CA THR A 72 -2.75 9.55 -5.40
C THR A 72 -2.00 10.86 -5.57
N ARG A 73 -0.81 10.92 -4.98
CA ARG A 73 0.08 12.07 -5.16
C ARG A 73 0.47 12.23 -6.63
N GLY A 74 0.28 13.44 -7.17
CA GLY A 74 0.63 13.76 -8.55
C GLY A 74 -0.43 13.39 -9.59
N GLY A 75 -1.60 12.90 -9.15
CA GLY A 75 -2.75 12.57 -10.00
C GLY A 75 -4.07 13.04 -9.42
N ASP A 76 -5.15 12.84 -10.16
CA ASP A 76 -6.54 13.17 -9.82
C ASP A 76 -7.41 11.92 -9.59
N SER A 77 -6.81 10.74 -9.71
CA SER A 77 -7.41 9.43 -9.49
C SER A 77 -6.49 8.56 -8.63
N VAL A 78 -6.85 7.30 -8.43
CA VAL A 78 -5.94 6.31 -7.80
C VAL A 78 -4.71 6.07 -8.67
N ALA A 79 -3.62 5.56 -8.07
CA ALA A 79 -2.38 5.28 -8.78
C ALA A 79 -2.59 4.35 -9.98
N HIS A 80 -1.78 4.51 -11.02
CA HIS A 80 -1.93 3.81 -12.31
C HIS A 80 -2.08 2.30 -12.14
N TYR A 81 -1.23 1.66 -11.33
CA TYR A 81 -1.28 0.22 -11.09
C TYR A 81 -2.56 -0.28 -10.40
N MET A 82 -3.38 0.64 -9.83
CA MET A 82 -4.63 0.34 -9.15
C MET A 82 -5.87 0.57 -10.01
N GLN A 83 -5.80 1.39 -11.06
CA GLN A 83 -6.97 1.84 -11.82
C GLN A 83 -7.81 0.68 -12.40
N GLU A 84 -7.16 -0.33 -12.96
CA GLU A 84 -7.86 -1.50 -13.52
C GLU A 84 -8.43 -2.43 -12.43
N ARG A 85 -7.90 -2.36 -11.19
CA ARG A 85 -8.35 -3.18 -10.07
C ARG A 85 -9.59 -2.61 -9.37
N VAL A 86 -9.77 -1.29 -9.46
CA VAL A 86 -10.87 -0.55 -8.83
C VAL A 86 -11.55 0.42 -9.80
N PRO A 87 -12.07 -0.08 -10.94
CA PRO A 87 -12.65 0.79 -11.96
C PRO A 87 -13.83 1.59 -11.39
N GLY A 88 -13.81 2.91 -11.62
CA GLY A 88 -14.90 3.79 -11.19
C GLY A 88 -15.01 4.03 -9.69
N ILE A 89 -13.95 3.74 -8.90
CA ILE A 89 -13.92 4.03 -7.46
C ILE A 89 -14.18 5.52 -7.20
N ALA A 90 -14.99 5.83 -6.19
CA ALA A 90 -15.26 7.23 -5.84
C ALA A 90 -14.02 7.89 -5.21
N ILE A 91 -13.70 9.11 -5.60
CA ILE A 91 -12.61 9.89 -5.03
C ILE A 91 -13.15 10.80 -3.92
N VAL A 92 -12.62 10.61 -2.69
CA VAL A 92 -13.06 11.34 -1.49
C VAL A 92 -12.00 12.31 -0.96
N GLY A 93 -11.19 12.84 -1.84
CA GLY A 93 -10.14 13.82 -1.52
C GLY A 93 -8.82 13.47 -2.20
N THR A 94 -7.75 14.07 -1.70
CA THR A 94 -6.38 13.86 -2.16
C THR A 94 -5.52 13.22 -1.06
N ALA A 95 -4.29 12.83 -1.38
CA ALA A 95 -3.32 12.33 -0.41
C ALA A 95 -3.02 13.33 0.75
N ARG A 96 -3.37 14.61 0.60
CA ARG A 96 -3.14 15.68 1.61
C ARG A 96 -4.41 16.14 2.31
N GLU A 97 -5.55 16.06 1.64
CA GLU A 97 -6.81 16.63 2.14
C GLU A 97 -7.98 15.68 1.86
N THR A 98 -8.59 15.20 2.94
CA THR A 98 -9.78 14.35 2.88
C THR A 98 -11.03 15.21 2.83
N ASN A 99 -11.90 14.95 1.86
CA ASN A 99 -13.23 15.54 1.80
C ASN A 99 -14.19 14.74 2.71
N ILE A 100 -14.43 15.25 3.90
CA ILE A 100 -15.28 14.59 4.92
C ILE A 100 -16.71 14.37 4.44
N GLU A 101 -17.30 15.32 3.71
CA GLU A 101 -18.66 15.20 3.17
C GLU A 101 -18.75 14.07 2.13
N ALA A 102 -17.74 13.97 1.27
CA ALA A 102 -17.64 12.87 0.32
C ALA A 102 -17.49 11.51 1.02
N VAL A 103 -16.75 11.43 2.14
CA VAL A 103 -16.65 10.21 2.95
C VAL A 103 -18.01 9.86 3.57
N VAL A 104 -18.74 10.83 4.17
CA VAL A 104 -20.09 10.62 4.71
C VAL A 104 -21.04 10.07 3.65
N ALA A 105 -20.98 10.62 2.43
CA ALA A 105 -21.84 10.19 1.32
C ALA A 105 -21.62 8.70 0.96
N GLN A 106 -20.43 8.15 1.22
CA GLN A 106 -20.14 6.74 0.99
C GLN A 106 -20.76 5.81 2.05
N ARG A 107 -21.22 6.32 3.18
CA ARG A 107 -21.77 5.53 4.30
C ARG A 107 -20.86 4.33 4.65
N PRO A 108 -19.58 4.58 4.99
CA PRO A 108 -18.64 3.51 5.30
C PRO A 108 -19.04 2.77 6.57
N ASP A 109 -18.71 1.49 6.65
CA ASP A 109 -18.72 0.68 7.86
C ASP A 109 -17.30 0.51 8.45
N VAL A 110 -16.27 0.86 7.68
CA VAL A 110 -14.90 1.05 8.17
C VAL A 110 -14.14 2.07 7.32
N ILE A 111 -13.24 2.81 7.96
CA ILE A 111 -12.31 3.74 7.33
C ILE A 111 -10.88 3.28 7.64
N LEU A 112 -10.08 3.04 6.61
CA LEU A 112 -8.66 2.72 6.73
C LEU A 112 -7.82 3.95 6.39
N ALA A 113 -7.01 4.41 7.34
CA ALA A 113 -6.31 5.67 7.22
C ALA A 113 -4.80 5.54 7.47
N SER A 114 -4.03 6.54 7.01
CA SER A 114 -2.59 6.63 7.20
C SER A 114 -2.21 6.88 8.66
N SER A 115 -1.05 6.39 9.09
CA SER A 115 -0.41 6.73 10.37
C SER A 115 -0.13 8.24 10.54
N ASN A 116 -0.20 9.01 9.46
CA ASN A 116 -0.05 10.47 9.47
C ASN A 116 -1.37 11.23 9.65
N LEU A 117 -2.52 10.52 9.78
CA LEU A 117 -3.80 11.16 10.04
C LEU A 117 -3.72 11.98 11.34
N SER A 118 -4.12 13.25 11.29
CA SER A 118 -4.11 14.09 12.47
C SER A 118 -5.23 13.74 13.45
N GLU A 119 -5.02 13.95 14.74
CA GLU A 119 -6.05 13.68 15.76
C GLU A 119 -7.36 14.44 15.52
N PRO A 120 -7.37 15.73 15.11
CA PRO A 120 -8.62 16.41 14.76
C PRO A 120 -9.39 15.72 13.62
N GLN A 121 -8.70 15.28 12.57
CA GLN A 121 -9.33 14.54 11.46
C GLN A 121 -9.84 13.17 11.94
N TYR A 122 -9.04 12.43 12.72
CA TYR A 122 -9.49 11.18 13.33
C TYR A 122 -10.78 11.33 14.11
N ARG A 123 -10.89 12.36 14.96
CA ARG A 123 -12.10 12.63 15.74
C ARG A 123 -13.34 12.94 14.89
N LEU A 124 -13.16 13.49 13.69
CA LEU A 124 -14.27 13.70 12.75
C LEU A 124 -14.66 12.38 12.06
N LEU A 125 -13.69 11.64 11.54
CA LEU A 125 -13.89 10.39 10.82
C LEU A 125 -14.48 9.30 11.73
N SER A 126 -14.01 9.21 12.98
CA SER A 126 -14.50 8.22 13.96
C SER A 126 -15.96 8.41 14.40
N LYS A 127 -16.56 9.59 14.10
CA LYS A 127 -18.01 9.81 14.25
C LYS A 127 -18.82 9.25 13.08
N ILE A 128 -18.16 8.97 11.95
CA ILE A 128 -18.80 8.44 10.74
C ILE A 128 -18.76 6.92 10.77
N ALA A 129 -17.58 6.32 11.01
CA ALA A 129 -17.37 4.88 11.08
C ALA A 129 -16.10 4.56 11.90
N PRO A 130 -15.95 3.31 12.39
CA PRO A 130 -14.70 2.83 12.95
C PRO A 130 -13.52 3.19 12.04
N THR A 131 -12.56 3.95 12.57
CA THR A 131 -11.42 4.47 11.81
C THR A 131 -10.13 3.83 12.31
N VAL A 132 -9.50 3.02 11.45
CA VAL A 132 -8.29 2.27 11.76
C VAL A 132 -7.06 3.06 11.31
N VAL A 133 -6.24 3.45 12.28
CA VAL A 133 -5.02 4.25 12.05
C VAL A 133 -3.82 3.46 12.57
N PRO A 134 -2.87 3.05 11.72
CA PRO A 134 -1.66 2.38 12.16
C PRO A 134 -0.85 3.21 13.14
N LYS A 135 -0.17 2.58 14.09
CA LYS A 135 0.83 3.25 14.92
C LYS A 135 1.98 3.73 14.02
N ARG A 136 2.52 4.90 14.33
CA ARG A 136 3.55 5.53 13.52
C ARG A 136 4.81 4.66 13.46
N SER A 137 5.06 4.07 12.30
CA SER A 137 6.23 3.20 12.06
C SER A 137 6.77 3.33 10.63
N TYR A 138 6.52 4.47 9.96
CA TYR A 138 6.79 4.67 8.53
C TYR A 138 8.18 4.23 8.06
N PHE A 139 9.22 4.44 8.90
CA PHE A 139 10.60 4.06 8.59
C PHE A 139 11.03 2.73 9.23
N ALA A 140 10.13 2.01 9.92
CA ALA A 140 10.47 0.70 10.45
C ALA A 140 10.67 -0.32 9.31
N PRO A 141 11.58 -1.28 9.47
CA PRO A 141 11.86 -2.28 8.41
C PRO A 141 10.64 -3.06 7.95
N ASP A 142 9.71 -3.32 8.87
CA ASP A 142 8.49 -4.13 8.70
C ASP A 142 7.19 -3.28 8.68
N ALA A 143 7.32 -1.98 8.39
CA ALA A 143 6.20 -1.03 8.48
C ALA A 143 4.99 -1.48 7.66
N TRP A 144 5.18 -1.80 6.38
CA TRP A 144 4.08 -2.18 5.49
C TRP A 144 3.49 -3.54 5.83
N GLN A 145 4.30 -4.50 6.30
CA GLN A 145 3.82 -5.81 6.74
C GLN A 145 2.92 -5.68 7.98
N ASN A 146 3.35 -4.89 8.98
CA ASN A 146 2.57 -4.64 10.17
C ASN A 146 1.25 -3.91 9.89
N GLU A 147 1.29 -2.98 8.94
CA GLU A 147 0.11 -2.27 8.46
C GLU A 147 -0.85 -3.21 7.73
N THR A 148 -0.33 -4.06 6.84
CA THR A 148 -1.10 -5.12 6.17
C THR A 148 -1.79 -6.03 7.18
N ARG A 149 -1.10 -6.48 8.23
CA ARG A 149 -1.68 -7.28 9.32
C ARG A 149 -2.77 -6.54 10.09
N LEU A 150 -2.58 -5.25 10.36
CA LEU A 150 -3.58 -4.44 11.05
C LEU A 150 -4.87 -4.30 10.23
N PHE A 151 -4.73 -3.97 8.94
CA PHE A 151 -5.89 -3.86 8.05
C PHE A 151 -6.55 -5.21 7.76
N ALA A 152 -5.75 -6.29 7.69
CA ALA A 152 -6.28 -7.65 7.59
C ALA A 152 -7.17 -8.01 8.78
N ARG A 153 -6.72 -7.71 10.02
CA ARG A 153 -7.56 -7.88 11.21
C ARG A 153 -8.82 -7.03 11.15
N ALA A 154 -8.73 -5.78 10.63
CA ALA A 154 -9.89 -4.93 10.44
C ALA A 154 -10.92 -5.55 9.48
N LEU A 155 -10.44 -6.24 8.44
CA LEU A 155 -11.25 -6.81 7.36
C LEU A 155 -11.58 -8.31 7.58
N GLY A 156 -11.04 -8.97 8.62
CA GLY A 156 -11.20 -10.42 8.85
C GLY A 156 -10.52 -11.27 7.77
N ARG A 157 -9.28 -10.92 7.41
CA ARG A 157 -8.49 -11.53 6.32
C ARG A 157 -7.05 -11.86 6.74
N GLU A 158 -6.83 -12.21 8.01
CA GLU A 158 -5.50 -12.40 8.61
C GLU A 158 -4.66 -13.44 7.84
N ASP A 159 -5.24 -14.60 7.55
CA ASP A 159 -4.52 -15.67 6.82
C ASP A 159 -4.07 -15.20 5.43
N LYS A 160 -4.89 -14.36 4.76
CA LYS A 160 -4.54 -13.80 3.45
C LYS A 160 -3.37 -12.83 3.54
N ALA A 161 -3.28 -12.05 4.61
CA ALA A 161 -2.16 -11.14 4.84
C ALA A 161 -0.84 -11.89 4.97
N GLU A 162 -0.80 -12.97 5.78
CA GLU A 162 0.42 -13.77 5.93
C GLU A 162 0.83 -14.44 4.62
N GLN A 163 -0.13 -14.95 3.84
CA GLN A 163 0.16 -15.49 2.50
C GLN A 163 0.78 -14.45 1.55
N LEU A 164 0.28 -13.21 1.57
CA LEU A 164 0.79 -12.13 0.72
C LEU A 164 2.20 -11.71 1.13
N ILE A 165 2.46 -11.62 2.43
CA ILE A 165 3.79 -11.27 2.97
C ILE A 165 4.79 -12.39 2.64
N GLN A 166 4.42 -13.65 2.88
CA GLN A 166 5.28 -14.79 2.56
C GLN A 166 5.60 -14.85 1.06
N ALA A 167 4.60 -14.64 0.18
CA ALA A 167 4.81 -14.63 -1.27
C ALA A 167 5.75 -13.50 -1.71
N PHE A 168 5.73 -12.35 -1.03
CA PHE A 168 6.71 -11.28 -1.25
C PHE A 168 8.12 -11.73 -0.84
N ASP A 169 8.27 -12.27 0.38
CA ASP A 169 9.58 -12.67 0.91
C ASP A 169 10.24 -13.74 0.01
N GLU A 170 9.48 -14.78 -0.38
CA GLU A 170 9.96 -15.85 -1.26
C GLU A 170 10.39 -15.32 -2.64
N ARG A 171 9.67 -14.33 -3.16
CA ARG A 171 10.02 -13.75 -4.45
C ARG A 171 11.22 -12.82 -4.36
N ALA A 172 11.28 -11.99 -3.33
CA ALA A 172 12.41 -11.09 -3.08
C ALA A 172 13.71 -11.90 -2.90
N GLU A 173 13.68 -13.02 -2.17
CA GLU A 173 14.82 -13.91 -1.98
C GLU A 173 15.31 -14.48 -3.34
N LYS A 174 14.41 -14.92 -4.21
CA LYS A 174 14.77 -15.41 -5.55
C LYS A 174 15.45 -14.34 -6.41
N ILE A 175 14.95 -13.10 -6.37
CA ILE A 175 15.57 -11.99 -7.11
C ILE A 175 16.92 -11.64 -6.49
N SER A 176 17.00 -11.59 -5.16
CA SER A 176 18.25 -11.29 -4.44
C SER A 176 19.39 -12.28 -4.76
N ALA A 177 19.06 -13.53 -5.05
CA ALA A 177 20.06 -14.53 -5.45
C ALA A 177 20.71 -14.23 -6.82
N GLU A 178 20.06 -13.43 -7.66
CA GLU A 178 20.55 -13.01 -8.99
C GLU A 178 21.30 -11.66 -8.95
N VAL A 179 21.22 -10.92 -7.83
CA VAL A 179 21.92 -9.64 -7.64
C VAL A 179 23.29 -9.90 -7.01
N PRO A 180 24.41 -9.53 -7.67
CA PRO A 180 25.73 -9.67 -7.08
C PRO A 180 25.85 -8.90 -5.76
N ALA A 181 26.52 -9.50 -4.78
CA ALA A 181 26.76 -8.84 -3.49
C ALA A 181 27.48 -7.49 -3.66
N GLY A 182 27.05 -6.47 -2.94
CA GLY A 182 27.60 -5.13 -3.03
C GLY A 182 27.08 -4.30 -4.22
N THR A 183 26.09 -4.80 -4.97
CA THR A 183 25.46 -4.01 -6.05
C THR A 183 24.66 -2.87 -5.46
N GLU A 184 25.03 -1.64 -5.79
CA GLU A 184 24.34 -0.44 -5.31
C GLU A 184 23.21 0.00 -6.22
N ALA A 185 22.08 0.42 -5.61
CA ALA A 185 20.96 1.03 -6.33
C ALA A 185 20.49 2.31 -5.67
N THR A 186 20.34 3.36 -6.48
CA THR A 186 19.72 4.61 -6.07
C THR A 186 18.30 4.70 -6.62
N LEU A 187 17.33 5.03 -5.76
CA LEU A 187 16.01 5.49 -6.17
C LEU A 187 16.00 7.02 -6.17
N ALA A 188 15.79 7.63 -7.32
CA ALA A 188 15.64 9.07 -7.44
C ALA A 188 14.28 9.43 -8.04
N ARG A 189 13.68 10.52 -7.56
CA ARG A 189 12.45 11.09 -8.13
C ARG A 189 12.75 12.42 -8.78
N TRP A 190 12.55 12.51 -10.09
CA TRP A 190 12.77 13.73 -10.82
C TRP A 190 11.59 14.69 -10.68
N MET A 191 11.89 15.91 -10.25
CA MET A 191 10.94 17.01 -10.07
C MET A 191 11.33 18.19 -10.96
N PRO A 192 10.45 19.17 -11.22
CA PRO A 192 10.83 20.39 -11.97
C PRO A 192 12.05 21.14 -11.40
N GLN A 193 12.30 21.01 -10.10
CA GLN A 193 13.41 21.66 -9.39
C GLN A 193 14.71 20.83 -9.37
N GLY A 194 14.70 19.62 -9.92
CA GLY A 194 15.79 18.67 -9.88
C GLY A 194 15.42 17.35 -9.20
N PRO A 195 16.32 16.35 -9.23
CA PRO A 195 16.05 15.06 -8.62
C PRO A 195 16.12 15.13 -7.09
N LEU A 196 15.28 14.34 -6.44
CA LEU A 196 15.32 14.02 -5.03
C LEU A 196 15.87 12.60 -4.90
N VAL A 197 16.92 12.39 -4.12
CA VAL A 197 17.35 11.07 -3.71
C VAL A 197 16.38 10.58 -2.64
N MET A 198 15.78 9.41 -2.85
CA MET A 198 14.82 8.82 -1.92
C MET A 198 15.57 8.05 -0.82
N SER A 199 15.08 8.14 0.41
CA SER A 199 15.66 7.39 1.53
C SER A 199 15.51 5.88 1.34
N SER A 200 16.53 5.09 1.64
CA SER A 200 16.47 3.63 1.68
C SER A 200 15.47 3.09 2.71
N LYS A 201 15.02 3.93 3.65
CA LYS A 201 14.07 3.57 4.70
C LYS A 201 12.61 3.67 4.27
N ILE A 202 12.30 4.28 3.12
CA ILE A 202 10.93 4.28 2.58
C ILE A 202 10.57 2.90 2.01
N PHE A 203 9.28 2.71 1.74
CA PHE A 203 8.75 1.43 1.25
C PHE A 203 9.53 0.85 0.06
N ALA A 204 9.70 1.59 -1.05
CA ALA A 204 10.41 1.08 -2.22
C ALA A 204 11.91 0.84 -1.95
N GLY A 205 12.55 1.66 -1.09
CA GLY A 205 13.93 1.41 -0.65
C GLY A 205 14.05 0.08 0.11
N ARG A 206 13.05 -0.27 0.92
CA ARG A 206 12.99 -1.58 1.61
C ARG A 206 12.77 -2.73 0.63
N VAL A 207 11.98 -2.53 -0.44
CA VAL A 207 11.81 -3.53 -1.49
C VAL A 207 13.11 -3.74 -2.27
N LEU A 208 13.85 -2.66 -2.61
CA LEU A 208 15.17 -2.77 -3.23
C LEU A 208 16.14 -3.56 -2.34
N ALA A 209 16.20 -3.25 -1.05
CA ALA A 209 17.03 -3.98 -0.10
C ALA A 209 16.65 -5.46 0.01
N ALA A 210 15.35 -5.79 0.03
CA ALA A 210 14.87 -7.17 0.02
C ALA A 210 15.22 -7.91 -1.28
N ALA A 211 15.31 -7.20 -2.40
CA ALA A 211 15.75 -7.71 -3.69
C ALA A 211 17.29 -7.82 -3.84
N GLY A 212 18.07 -7.53 -2.78
CA GLY A 212 19.51 -7.73 -2.74
C GLY A 212 20.35 -6.50 -3.09
N PHE A 213 19.75 -5.34 -3.33
CA PHE A 213 20.51 -4.13 -3.60
C PHE A 213 20.94 -3.43 -2.29
N GLU A 214 22.14 -2.87 -2.31
CA GLU A 214 22.62 -1.95 -1.30
C GLU A 214 22.25 -0.52 -1.71
N SER A 215 21.92 0.33 -0.75
CA SER A 215 21.69 1.75 -1.02
C SER A 215 22.92 2.54 -0.63
N PRO A 216 23.46 3.41 -1.51
CA PRO A 216 24.56 4.28 -1.16
C PRO A 216 24.23 5.12 0.07
N GLU A 217 25.25 5.36 0.92
CA GLU A 217 25.09 6.23 2.07
C GLU A 217 24.95 7.68 1.62
N HIS A 218 23.76 8.26 1.77
CA HIS A 218 23.50 9.68 1.56
C HIS A 218 23.37 10.37 2.91
N GLY A 219 24.49 10.70 3.53
CA GLY A 219 24.60 11.20 4.89
C GLY A 219 23.87 12.52 5.21
N ASP A 220 23.24 13.14 4.21
CA ASP A 220 22.44 14.35 4.35
C ASP A 220 20.92 14.10 4.41
N ILE A 221 20.48 12.83 4.23
CA ILE A 221 19.08 12.49 4.44
C ILE A 221 18.89 12.11 5.91
N ALA A 222 18.30 13.02 6.69
CA ALA A 222 18.00 12.74 8.08
C ALA A 222 17.11 11.50 8.23
N ASP A 223 17.24 10.79 9.34
CA ASP A 223 16.59 9.50 9.61
C ASP A 223 15.06 9.52 9.52
N ASP A 224 14.45 10.68 9.68
CA ASP A 224 13.00 10.91 9.65
C ASP A 224 12.51 11.58 8.35
N ARG A 225 13.40 11.76 7.35
CA ARG A 225 13.05 12.35 6.05
C ARG A 225 12.91 11.28 4.97
N PRO A 226 11.88 11.37 4.11
CA PRO A 226 11.67 10.42 3.02
C PRO A 226 12.62 10.64 1.82
N HIS A 227 13.27 11.79 1.71
CA HIS A 227 14.16 12.15 0.60
C HIS A 227 15.07 13.32 0.95
N SER A 228 16.11 13.53 0.13
CA SER A 228 16.98 14.70 0.16
C SER A 228 16.25 16.00 -0.21
N ASP A 229 16.94 17.12 -0.10
CA ASP A 229 16.57 18.33 -0.82
C ASP A 229 16.81 18.12 -2.34
N PRO A 230 16.20 18.95 -3.23
CA PRO A 230 16.44 18.86 -4.67
C PRO A 230 17.92 19.08 -5.00
N LEU A 231 18.48 18.18 -5.81
CA LEU A 231 19.86 18.31 -6.28
C LEU A 231 19.93 19.26 -7.48
N SER A 232 20.98 20.06 -7.52
CA SER A 232 21.37 20.78 -8.74
C SER A 232 22.01 19.82 -9.76
N LEU A 233 22.09 20.24 -11.02
CA LEU A 233 22.79 19.47 -12.06
C LEU A 233 24.29 19.26 -11.77
N GLU A 234 24.89 20.08 -10.92
CA GLU A 234 26.31 19.94 -10.50
C GLU A 234 26.52 18.80 -9.52
N ASN A 235 25.47 18.38 -8.80
CA ASN A 235 25.50 17.35 -7.76
C ASN A 235 24.80 16.05 -8.21
N LEU A 236 24.72 15.78 -9.52
CA LEU A 236 24.10 14.58 -10.04
C LEU A 236 24.92 13.31 -9.78
N ASP A 237 26.21 13.43 -9.45
CA ASP A 237 27.06 12.33 -8.99
C ASP A 237 26.45 11.58 -7.79
N ARG A 238 25.59 12.23 -7.03
CA ARG A 238 24.88 11.62 -5.90
C ARG A 238 23.80 10.60 -6.30
N ILE A 239 23.41 10.56 -7.55
CA ILE A 239 22.50 9.53 -8.08
C ILE A 239 23.24 8.50 -8.95
N ASP A 240 24.57 8.59 -9.03
CA ASP A 240 25.42 7.70 -9.83
C ASP A 240 25.82 6.47 -9.01
N SER A 241 25.12 5.39 -9.22
CA SER A 241 25.32 4.08 -8.59
C SER A 241 25.33 2.97 -9.65
N ASP A 242 25.39 1.69 -9.27
CA ASP A 242 25.33 0.62 -10.26
C ASP A 242 24.00 0.61 -11.00
N TRP A 243 22.89 0.87 -10.30
CA TRP A 243 21.56 0.99 -10.88
C TRP A 243 20.88 2.28 -10.42
N LEU A 244 20.21 2.96 -11.34
CA LEU A 244 19.39 4.14 -11.05
C LEU A 244 17.92 3.87 -11.41
N PHE A 245 17.07 3.66 -10.40
CA PHE A 245 15.62 3.65 -10.57
C PHE A 245 15.12 5.09 -10.55
N LEU A 246 14.72 5.59 -11.72
CA LEU A 246 14.45 7.01 -11.94
C LEU A 246 12.95 7.24 -12.14
N ALA A 247 12.31 7.77 -11.12
CA ALA A 247 10.89 7.98 -11.01
C ALA A 247 10.44 9.37 -11.46
N THR A 248 9.27 9.46 -12.10
CA THR A 248 8.54 10.72 -12.34
C THR A 248 7.09 10.57 -11.86
N LEU A 249 6.53 11.62 -11.23
CA LEU A 249 5.15 11.56 -10.69
C LEU A 249 4.09 11.96 -11.71
N ASN A 250 4.46 12.84 -12.65
CA ASN A 250 3.53 13.48 -13.58
C ASN A 250 4.28 14.06 -14.79
N ALA A 251 3.53 14.61 -15.73
CA ALA A 251 4.04 15.21 -16.97
C ALA A 251 5.07 16.34 -16.74
N ASP A 252 4.95 17.11 -15.64
CA ASP A 252 5.92 18.17 -15.33
C ASP A 252 7.29 17.59 -14.98
N GLY A 253 7.31 16.52 -14.15
CA GLY A 253 8.52 15.78 -13.83
C GLY A 253 9.14 15.12 -15.06
N GLU A 254 8.32 14.50 -15.91
CA GLU A 254 8.75 13.89 -17.19
C GLU A 254 9.39 14.92 -18.13
N SER A 255 8.75 16.07 -18.28
CA SER A 255 9.26 17.17 -19.11
C SER A 255 10.59 17.71 -18.59
N ALA A 256 10.72 17.86 -17.26
CA ALA A 256 11.97 18.31 -16.65
C ALA A 256 13.10 17.28 -16.81
N LEU A 257 12.80 16.00 -16.63
CA LEU A 257 13.75 14.91 -16.86
C LEU A 257 14.19 14.82 -18.32
N ALA A 258 13.26 14.96 -19.28
CA ALA A 258 13.58 14.94 -20.71
C ALA A 258 14.59 16.03 -21.10
N LYS A 259 14.48 17.22 -20.50
CA LYS A 259 15.45 18.31 -20.69
C LYS A 259 16.81 17.99 -20.02
N ALA A 260 16.77 17.42 -18.83
CA ALA A 260 18.00 17.10 -18.10
C ALA A 260 18.83 16.00 -18.76
N ARG A 261 18.17 15.02 -19.38
CA ARG A 261 18.82 13.90 -20.11
C ARG A 261 19.73 14.35 -21.25
N THR A 262 19.49 15.52 -21.82
CA THR A 262 20.34 16.12 -22.88
C THR A 262 21.46 17.01 -22.33
N SER A 263 21.63 17.07 -21.03
CA SER A 263 22.69 17.89 -20.41
C SER A 263 23.98 17.08 -20.28
N PRO A 264 25.16 17.71 -20.49
CA PRO A 264 26.44 17.04 -20.28
C PRO A 264 26.62 16.51 -18.84
N ALA A 265 25.92 17.12 -17.87
CA ALA A 265 25.96 16.67 -16.47
C ALA A 265 25.29 15.32 -16.29
N PHE A 266 24.18 15.05 -17.00
CA PHE A 266 23.48 13.77 -16.93
C PHE A 266 24.21 12.71 -17.80
N GLU A 267 24.63 13.09 -19.00
CA GLU A 267 25.29 12.15 -19.93
C GLU A 267 26.60 11.57 -19.41
N ARG A 268 27.32 12.30 -18.53
CA ARG A 268 28.58 11.83 -17.96
C ARG A 268 28.47 10.84 -16.80
N LEU A 269 27.25 10.63 -16.27
CA LEU A 269 27.03 9.66 -15.18
C LEU A 269 27.39 8.26 -15.64
N ASP A 270 28.14 7.52 -14.84
CA ASP A 270 28.55 6.16 -15.16
C ASP A 270 27.36 5.22 -15.33
N VAL A 271 26.31 5.37 -14.52
CA VAL A 271 25.06 4.61 -14.64
C VAL A 271 24.36 4.84 -15.98
N VAL A 272 24.45 6.07 -16.54
CA VAL A 272 23.91 6.41 -17.87
C VAL A 272 24.73 5.75 -18.96
N GLN A 273 26.08 5.82 -18.87
CA GLN A 273 26.98 5.21 -19.83
C GLN A 273 26.88 3.69 -19.87
N ARG A 274 26.52 3.07 -18.74
CA ARG A 274 26.29 1.61 -18.63
C ARG A 274 24.88 1.17 -19.03
N ASP A 275 24.00 2.10 -19.43
CA ASP A 275 22.57 1.85 -19.74
C ASP A 275 21.81 1.18 -18.58
N GLN A 276 22.14 1.56 -17.34
CA GLN A 276 21.54 1.04 -16.11
C GLN A 276 20.55 2.02 -15.43
N VAL A 277 20.01 2.96 -16.19
CA VAL A 277 18.93 3.86 -15.77
C VAL A 277 17.58 3.23 -16.08
N VAL A 278 16.84 2.85 -15.04
CA VAL A 278 15.52 2.22 -15.14
C VAL A 278 14.44 3.27 -14.92
N PRO A 279 13.69 3.70 -15.95
CA PRO A 279 12.54 4.57 -15.75
C PRO A 279 11.43 3.81 -15.02
N VAL A 280 10.87 4.43 -13.97
CA VAL A 280 9.82 3.82 -13.15
C VAL A 280 8.67 4.80 -12.87
N ASP A 281 7.46 4.25 -12.63
CA ASP A 281 6.30 5.04 -12.27
C ASP A 281 6.46 5.61 -10.84
N GLY A 282 6.51 6.92 -10.71
CA GLY A 282 6.69 7.59 -9.42
C GLY A 282 5.50 7.44 -8.48
N GLN A 283 4.29 7.23 -8.99
CA GLN A 283 3.13 6.94 -8.15
C GLN A 283 3.30 5.59 -7.44
N LEU A 284 3.81 4.59 -8.15
CA LEU A 284 4.14 3.28 -7.57
C LEU A 284 5.37 3.36 -6.65
N TRP A 285 6.49 3.90 -7.16
CA TRP A 285 7.77 3.78 -6.48
C TRP A 285 7.99 4.79 -5.35
N THR A 286 7.28 5.92 -5.34
CA THR A 286 7.53 6.99 -4.36
C THR A 286 6.31 7.42 -3.55
N SER A 287 5.14 6.82 -3.80
CA SER A 287 3.89 7.16 -3.09
C SER A 287 3.11 5.93 -2.62
N ALA A 288 3.23 4.80 -3.30
CA ALA A 288 2.53 3.58 -2.91
C ALA A 288 3.20 2.86 -1.73
N SER A 289 2.45 1.96 -1.11
CA SER A 289 2.91 0.91 -0.21
C SER A 289 1.87 -0.22 -0.18
N GLY A 290 2.27 -1.40 0.32
CA GLY A 290 1.38 -2.53 0.45
C GLY A 290 1.73 -3.71 -0.47
N PRO A 291 0.99 -4.82 -0.34
CA PRO A 291 1.36 -6.09 -1.00
C PRO A 291 1.38 -6.04 -2.54
N LEU A 292 0.42 -5.33 -3.17
CA LEU A 292 0.38 -5.24 -4.63
C LEU A 292 1.50 -4.35 -5.17
N ALA A 293 1.76 -3.23 -4.49
CA ALA A 293 2.87 -2.34 -4.83
C ALA A 293 4.22 -3.06 -4.67
N ALA A 294 4.39 -3.86 -3.61
CA ALA A 294 5.60 -4.64 -3.39
C ALA A 294 5.87 -5.60 -4.56
N GLN A 295 4.84 -6.34 -4.99
CA GLN A 295 4.95 -7.25 -6.12
C GLN A 295 5.22 -6.51 -7.44
N ALA A 296 4.56 -5.38 -7.68
CA ALA A 296 4.77 -4.58 -8.89
C ALA A 296 6.20 -3.99 -8.97
N ILE A 297 6.76 -3.55 -7.83
CA ILE A 297 8.16 -3.11 -7.78
C ILE A 297 9.11 -4.28 -8.04
N LEU A 298 8.86 -5.48 -7.49
CA LEU A 298 9.66 -6.67 -7.81
C LEU A 298 9.54 -7.07 -9.30
N ASP A 299 8.38 -6.82 -9.95
CA ASP A 299 8.22 -7.00 -11.41
C ASP A 299 9.14 -6.07 -12.20
N ASP A 300 9.22 -4.80 -11.81
CA ASP A 300 10.08 -3.82 -12.45
C ASP A 300 11.56 -4.17 -12.25
N ILE A 301 11.95 -4.57 -11.05
CA ILE A 301 13.33 -5.01 -10.74
C ILE A 301 13.70 -6.25 -11.57
N ALA A 302 12.85 -7.27 -11.57
CA ALA A 302 13.09 -8.50 -12.34
C ALA A 302 13.25 -8.20 -13.84
N ARG A 303 12.42 -7.30 -14.38
CA ARG A 303 12.50 -6.85 -15.77
C ARG A 303 13.83 -6.12 -16.06
N ALA A 304 14.26 -5.23 -15.16
CA ALA A 304 15.52 -4.51 -15.28
C ALA A 304 16.73 -5.46 -15.29
N LEU A 305 16.68 -6.50 -14.45
CA LEU A 305 17.72 -7.53 -14.38
C LEU A 305 17.65 -8.59 -15.51
N GLY A 306 16.64 -8.53 -16.39
CA GLY A 306 16.43 -9.55 -17.43
C GLY A 306 16.00 -10.92 -16.88
N ILE A 307 15.51 -10.97 -15.65
CA ILE A 307 14.99 -12.18 -15.01
C ILE A 307 13.61 -12.47 -15.60
N ALA A 308 13.40 -13.67 -16.16
CA ALA A 308 12.11 -14.07 -16.69
C ALA A 308 11.03 -14.00 -15.60
N SER A 309 9.96 -13.27 -15.87
CA SER A 309 8.78 -13.28 -14.99
C SER A 309 8.25 -14.70 -14.89
N GLN A 310 8.40 -15.35 -13.74
CA GLN A 310 7.69 -16.61 -13.50
C GLN A 310 6.21 -16.29 -13.29
N PRO A 311 5.31 -17.02 -13.96
CA PRO A 311 3.87 -16.81 -13.87
C PRO A 311 3.30 -17.09 -12.46
#